data_b91884f313b10ba0eef3dccace08d079
#
_entry.id   b91884f313b10ba0eef3dccace08d079
#
_cell.length_a   1.000
_cell.length_b   1.000
_cell.length_c   1.000
_cell.angle_alpha   90.00
_cell.angle_beta   90.00
_cell.angle_gamma   90.00
#
_symmetry.space_group_name_H-M   'P 1'
#
loop_
_entity.id
_entity.type
_entity.pdbx_description
1 polymer ?
#
loop_
_entity_poly.entity_id
_entity_poly.type
_entity_poly.pdbx_seq_one_letter_code
_entity_poly.pdbx_strand_id
1 'polypeptide(L)'
;MAYESELIAVKLGTSPKDSFPRTTQLMEGLDFILKRAILLERPVAVNVSFGNTYGSHDGTSLLETFMNEASNYSRNVIVTGTGNEGASAGHTAGQLVMGERERIELSVAPFETSFSVQIWKSYADQFSILLTAPDGRSLGPIEERLGPQRLE
;
A
#
# COMPACT_ATOMS: atom_id res chain seq x y z
N MET A 1 -18.43 2.48 24.85
CA MET A 1 -18.81 1.66 23.68
C MET A 1 -20.15 2.13 23.16
N ALA A 2 -20.34 2.16 21.85
CA ALA A 2 -21.58 2.59 21.22
C ALA A 2 -22.56 1.40 21.09
N TYR A 3 -23.07 0.94 22.21
CA TYR A 3 -23.90 -0.29 22.31
C TYR A 3 -25.28 -0.17 21.64
N GLU A 4 -25.71 1.04 21.32
CA GLU A 4 -26.96 1.28 20.57
C GLU A 4 -26.72 1.49 19.06
N SER A 5 -25.48 1.31 18.58
CA SER A 5 -25.17 1.43 17.16
C SER A 5 -25.61 0.19 16.39
N GLU A 6 -26.13 0.43 15.21
CA GLU A 6 -26.34 -0.63 14.23
C GLU A 6 -25.03 -0.93 13.49
N LEU A 7 -24.84 -2.17 13.05
CA LEU A 7 -23.65 -2.61 12.37
C LEU A 7 -23.92 -2.85 10.88
N ILE A 8 -23.03 -2.35 10.05
CA ILE A 8 -22.95 -2.70 8.63
C ILE A 8 -21.65 -3.48 8.46
N ALA A 9 -21.74 -4.75 8.09
CA ALA A 9 -20.58 -5.58 7.78
C ALA A 9 -20.53 -5.82 6.27
N VAL A 10 -19.40 -5.50 5.65
CA VAL A 10 -19.18 -5.73 4.22
C VAL A 10 -18.09 -6.77 4.05
N LYS A 11 -18.46 -7.88 3.41
CA LYS A 11 -17.51 -8.90 2.99
C LYS A 11 -16.99 -8.53 1.60
N LEU A 12 -15.73 -8.19 1.52
CA LEU A 12 -15.02 -8.03 0.25
C LEU A 12 -14.80 -9.42 -0.35
N GLY A 13 -15.24 -9.65 -1.56
CA GLY A 13 -15.13 -10.86 -2.37
C GLY A 13 -14.38 -12.08 -1.84
N THR A 14 -14.28 -13.13 -2.60
CA THR A 14 -13.40 -14.27 -2.32
C THR A 14 -12.06 -14.03 -3.00
N SER A 15 -11.04 -13.73 -2.21
CA SER A 15 -9.66 -13.76 -2.71
C SER A 15 -9.19 -15.21 -2.88
N PRO A 16 -8.41 -15.55 -3.91
CA PRO A 16 -7.61 -16.77 -3.90
C PRO A 16 -6.81 -16.88 -2.60
N LYS A 17 -6.49 -18.10 -2.16
CA LYS A 17 -5.94 -18.37 -0.82
C LYS A 17 -4.72 -17.51 -0.41
N ASP A 18 -4.02 -16.93 -1.37
CA ASP A 18 -2.78 -16.18 -1.16
C ASP A 18 -2.84 -14.75 -1.74
N SER A 19 -4.02 -14.17 -1.93
CA SER A 19 -4.15 -12.81 -2.44
C SER A 19 -5.09 -11.95 -1.58
N PHE A 20 -4.72 -10.67 -1.46
CA PHE A 20 -5.58 -9.67 -0.84
C PHE A 20 -6.73 -9.25 -1.77
N PRO A 21 -7.86 -8.79 -1.22
CA PRO A 21 -8.88 -8.10 -2.01
C PRO A 21 -8.27 -6.95 -2.80
N ARG A 22 -8.79 -6.71 -3.98
CA ARG A 22 -8.34 -5.57 -4.80
C ARG A 22 -8.76 -4.26 -4.13
N THR A 23 -7.97 -3.21 -4.31
CA THR A 23 -8.30 -1.87 -3.81
C THR A 23 -9.65 -1.36 -4.34
N THR A 24 -10.01 -1.73 -5.57
CA THR A 24 -11.33 -1.44 -6.15
C THR A 24 -12.48 -2.08 -5.37
N GLN A 25 -12.32 -3.29 -4.87
CA GLN A 25 -13.34 -3.94 -4.03
C GLN A 25 -13.49 -3.24 -2.69
N LEU A 26 -12.39 -2.71 -2.14
CA LEU A 26 -12.45 -1.89 -0.93
C LEU A 26 -13.19 -0.58 -1.19
N MET A 27 -12.92 0.08 -2.32
CA MET A 27 -13.64 1.30 -2.71
C MET A 27 -15.14 1.03 -2.89
N GLU A 28 -15.52 -0.07 -3.55
CA GLU A 28 -16.92 -0.50 -3.70
C GLU A 28 -17.58 -0.77 -2.33
N GLY A 29 -16.85 -1.38 -1.42
CA GLY A 29 -17.33 -1.63 -0.05
C GLY A 29 -17.57 -0.34 0.73
N LEU A 30 -16.67 0.62 0.64
CA LEU A 30 -16.81 1.94 1.24
C LEU A 30 -18.00 2.71 0.64
N ASP A 31 -18.12 2.73 -0.68
CA ASP A 31 -19.23 3.37 -1.39
C ASP A 31 -20.58 2.78 -0.94
N PHE A 32 -20.67 1.45 -0.83
CA PHE A 32 -21.86 0.78 -0.31
C PHE A 32 -22.23 1.25 1.09
N ILE A 33 -21.25 1.30 2.02
CA ILE A 33 -21.49 1.72 3.41
C ILE A 33 -21.99 3.16 3.44
N LEU A 34 -21.33 4.07 2.73
CA LEU A 34 -21.68 5.48 2.71
C LEU A 34 -23.08 5.71 2.12
N LYS A 35 -23.38 5.08 0.99
CA LYS A 35 -24.73 5.14 0.39
C LYS A 35 -25.79 4.60 1.33
N ARG A 36 -25.49 3.52 2.05
CA ARG A 36 -26.42 2.96 3.02
C ARG A 36 -26.67 3.89 4.20
N ALA A 37 -25.62 4.51 4.71
CA ALA A 37 -25.72 5.50 5.80
C ALA A 37 -26.57 6.71 5.38
N ILE A 38 -26.37 7.22 4.17
CA ILE A 38 -27.14 8.32 3.58
C ILE A 38 -28.63 7.96 3.48
N LEU A 39 -28.94 6.76 2.96
CA LEU A 39 -30.32 6.28 2.85
C LEU A 39 -31.02 6.12 4.21
N LEU A 40 -30.26 5.82 5.24
CA LEU A 40 -30.76 5.71 6.61
C LEU A 40 -30.75 7.07 7.34
N GLU A 41 -30.25 8.12 6.72
CA GLU A 41 -30.06 9.47 7.30
C GLU A 41 -29.23 9.47 8.60
N ARG A 42 -28.32 8.50 8.76
CA ARG A 42 -27.52 8.28 9.98
C ARG A 42 -26.04 8.58 9.74
N PRO A 43 -25.35 9.11 10.76
CA PRO A 43 -23.88 9.19 10.71
C PRO A 43 -23.28 7.78 10.75
N VAL A 44 -22.11 7.61 10.14
CA VAL A 44 -21.39 6.33 10.11
C VAL A 44 -19.92 6.50 10.48
N ALA A 45 -19.43 5.57 11.31
CA ALA A 45 -18.00 5.38 11.53
C ALA A 45 -17.58 4.10 10.84
N VAL A 46 -16.67 4.22 9.87
CA VAL A 46 -16.17 3.10 9.08
C VAL A 46 -14.80 2.69 9.61
N ASN A 47 -14.66 1.44 10.02
CA ASN A 47 -13.36 0.87 10.37
C ASN A 47 -12.83 0.06 9.20
N VAL A 48 -11.64 0.44 8.71
CA VAL A 48 -10.93 -0.26 7.64
C VAL A 48 -9.71 -0.94 8.24
N SER A 49 -9.90 -2.18 8.70
CA SER A 49 -8.80 -3.04 9.14
C SER A 49 -8.30 -3.87 7.96
N PHE A 50 -7.63 -3.20 7.04
CA PHE A 50 -7.11 -3.79 5.82
C PHE A 50 -5.62 -3.52 5.72
N GLY A 51 -4.82 -4.59 5.63
CA GLY A 51 -3.37 -4.51 5.56
C GLY A 51 -2.88 -4.63 4.12
N ASN A 52 -2.21 -3.60 3.63
CA ASN A 52 -1.46 -3.61 2.38
C ASN A 52 -0.29 -2.65 2.52
N THR A 53 0.91 -3.15 2.26
CA THR A 53 2.16 -2.37 2.29
C THR A 53 2.57 -1.85 0.92
N TYR A 54 1.78 -2.10 -0.11
CA TYR A 54 2.06 -1.64 -1.46
C TYR A 54 1.58 -0.20 -1.68
N GLY A 55 2.35 0.56 -2.42
CA GLY A 55 2.01 1.93 -2.81
C GLY A 55 3.09 2.94 -2.45
N SER A 56 2.89 4.18 -2.88
CA SER A 56 3.84 5.29 -2.69
C SER A 56 3.92 5.80 -1.25
N HIS A 57 2.94 5.50 -0.42
CA HIS A 57 2.79 5.97 0.97
C HIS A 57 2.80 7.49 1.12
N ASP A 58 2.36 8.21 0.09
CA ASP A 58 2.32 9.67 0.03
C ASP A 58 0.90 10.27 0.04
N GLY A 59 -0.12 9.41 0.16
CA GLY A 59 -1.51 9.83 0.17
C GLY A 59 -2.11 10.12 -1.22
N THR A 60 -1.40 9.81 -2.31
CA THR A 60 -1.82 10.13 -3.68
C THR A 60 -2.37 8.96 -4.47
N SER A 61 -2.36 7.75 -3.91
CA SER A 61 -2.94 6.60 -4.59
C SER A 61 -4.44 6.79 -4.84
N LEU A 62 -4.98 6.07 -5.83
CA LEU A 62 -6.40 6.15 -6.16
C LEU A 62 -7.30 5.82 -4.96
N LEU A 63 -6.91 4.83 -4.14
CA LEU A 63 -7.66 4.48 -2.93
C LEU A 63 -7.62 5.61 -1.90
N GLU A 64 -6.44 6.18 -1.65
CA GLU A 64 -6.26 7.27 -0.68
C GLU A 64 -7.03 8.52 -1.10
N THR A 65 -6.95 8.88 -2.38
CA THR A 65 -7.73 10.00 -2.96
C THR A 65 -9.23 9.75 -2.81
N PHE A 66 -9.69 8.53 -3.14
CA PHE A 66 -11.09 8.15 -2.96
C PHE A 66 -11.54 8.26 -1.49
N MET A 67 -10.73 7.77 -0.54
CA MET A 67 -11.06 7.85 0.88
C MET A 67 -11.10 9.29 1.38
N ASN A 68 -10.18 10.13 0.93
CA ASN A 68 -10.17 11.56 1.24
C ASN A 68 -11.44 12.26 0.73
N GLU A 69 -11.82 12.01 -0.50
CA GLU A 69 -13.06 12.56 -1.07
C GLU A 69 -14.29 12.02 -0.34
N ALA A 70 -14.34 10.72 -0.08
CA ALA A 70 -15.42 10.05 0.62
C ALA A 70 -15.61 10.59 2.04
N SER A 71 -14.53 10.92 2.75
CA SER A 71 -14.57 11.48 4.10
C SER A 71 -15.21 12.87 4.15
N ASN A 72 -15.22 13.62 3.06
CA ASN A 72 -15.87 14.92 2.93
C ASN A 72 -17.36 14.80 2.57
N TYR A 73 -17.84 13.59 2.29
CA TYR A 73 -19.18 13.34 1.82
C TYR A 73 -20.08 12.87 2.95
N SER A 74 -21.05 13.69 3.39
CA SER A 74 -21.98 13.33 4.46
C SER A 74 -21.34 13.31 5.87
N ARG A 75 -22.08 12.78 6.84
CA ARG A 75 -21.65 12.64 8.26
C ARG A 75 -20.96 11.30 8.48
N ASN A 76 -19.71 11.21 8.07
CA ASN A 76 -18.93 10.00 8.22
C ASN A 76 -17.54 10.25 8.82
N VAL A 77 -16.96 9.20 9.36
CA VAL A 77 -15.55 9.11 9.76
C VAL A 77 -15.00 7.80 9.26
N ILE A 78 -13.89 7.85 8.53
CA ILE A 78 -13.18 6.67 8.08
C ILE A 78 -11.93 6.51 8.93
N VAL A 79 -11.76 5.37 9.58
CA VAL A 79 -10.63 5.04 10.45
C VAL A 79 -9.87 3.87 9.84
N THR A 80 -8.58 4.05 9.64
CA THR A 80 -7.68 3.02 9.11
C THR A 80 -6.64 2.62 10.17
N GLY A 81 -6.26 1.35 10.18
CA GLY A 81 -5.12 0.88 10.96
C GLY A 81 -3.80 1.17 10.23
N THR A 82 -2.75 1.38 11.00
CA THR A 82 -1.39 1.61 10.47
C THR A 82 -0.63 0.30 10.20
N GLY A 83 -1.25 -0.85 10.41
CA GLY A 83 -0.66 -2.18 10.26
C GLY A 83 -0.12 -2.74 11.57
N ASN A 84 0.28 -4.01 11.53
CA ASN A 84 0.76 -4.76 12.70
C ASN A 84 2.26 -5.07 12.62
N GLU A 85 2.95 -4.58 11.61
CA GLU A 85 4.30 -5.00 11.23
C GLU A 85 5.38 -3.96 11.60
N GLY A 86 5.13 -3.14 12.61
CA GLY A 86 6.04 -2.06 12.99
C GLY A 86 7.48 -2.48 13.32
N ALA A 87 7.70 -3.76 13.69
CA ALA A 87 9.02 -4.29 13.98
C ALA A 87 9.65 -5.12 12.84
N SER A 88 8.95 -5.27 11.71
CA SER A 88 9.42 -6.14 10.61
C SER A 88 10.41 -5.48 9.66
N ALA A 89 10.68 -4.17 9.84
CA ALA A 89 11.58 -3.40 8.97
C ALA A 89 11.26 -3.57 7.47
N GLY A 90 9.97 -3.66 7.13
CA GLY A 90 9.49 -3.93 5.78
C GLY A 90 9.61 -2.74 4.81
N HIS A 91 10.04 -1.56 5.29
CA HIS A 91 10.23 -0.37 4.45
C HIS A 91 11.38 0.50 4.94
N THR A 92 11.90 1.30 4.05
CA THR A 92 12.85 2.37 4.35
C THR A 92 12.58 3.56 3.43
N ALA A 93 13.07 4.72 3.82
CA ALA A 93 13.03 5.93 3.01
C ALA A 93 14.38 6.63 3.08
N GLY A 94 14.74 7.34 2.02
CA GLY A 94 16.00 8.09 1.94
C GLY A 94 15.91 9.24 0.96
N GLN A 95 16.97 10.00 0.86
CA GLN A 95 17.13 11.08 -0.11
C GLN A 95 18.47 10.91 -0.82
N LEU A 96 18.45 11.02 -2.14
CA LEU A 96 19.64 10.97 -2.98
C LEU A 96 19.91 12.35 -3.56
N VAL A 97 21.17 12.75 -3.54
CA VAL A 97 21.65 13.92 -4.23
C VAL A 97 22.39 13.49 -5.50
N MET A 98 22.38 14.33 -6.51
CA MET A 98 23.03 14.04 -7.79
C MET A 98 24.48 13.59 -7.60
N GLY A 99 24.82 12.42 -8.15
CA GLY A 99 26.15 11.81 -8.06
C GLY A 99 26.41 10.99 -6.81
N GLU A 100 25.49 10.94 -5.87
CA GLU A 100 25.59 10.12 -4.65
C GLU A 100 25.02 8.72 -4.85
N ARG A 101 25.37 7.83 -3.93
CA ARG A 101 24.85 6.48 -3.83
C ARG A 101 24.39 6.22 -2.43
N GLU A 102 23.19 5.71 -2.31
CA GLU A 102 22.63 5.21 -1.06
C GLU A 102 22.66 3.68 -1.06
N ARG A 103 23.14 3.10 0.03
CA ARG A 103 23.15 1.65 0.21
C ARG A 103 22.06 1.24 1.17
N ILE A 104 21.14 0.42 0.68
CA ILE A 104 20.06 -0.15 1.47
C ILE A 104 20.32 -1.64 1.63
N GLU A 105 20.34 -2.11 2.87
CA GLU A 105 20.46 -3.54 3.17
C GLU A 105 19.09 -4.20 3.14
N LEU A 106 18.98 -5.28 2.38
CA LEU A 106 17.79 -6.08 2.25
C LEU A 106 18.05 -7.47 2.84
N SER A 107 17.23 -7.88 3.79
CA SER A 107 17.27 -9.23 4.36
C SER A 107 16.17 -10.08 3.74
N VAL A 108 16.57 -11.23 3.22
CA VAL A 108 15.64 -12.23 2.66
C VAL A 108 15.59 -13.41 3.64
N ALA A 109 14.37 -13.81 4.01
CA ALA A 109 14.17 -14.92 4.94
C ALA A 109 14.71 -16.26 4.37
N PRO A 110 15.10 -17.19 5.23
CA PRO A 110 15.51 -18.53 4.78
C PRO A 110 14.38 -19.23 3.99
N PHE A 111 14.75 -19.94 2.94
CA PHE A 111 13.84 -20.70 2.07
C PHE A 111 12.91 -19.87 1.17
N GLU A 112 13.04 -18.55 1.15
CA GLU A 112 12.35 -17.75 0.16
C GLU A 112 12.93 -18.02 -1.24
N THR A 113 12.05 -18.34 -2.17
CA THR A 113 12.42 -18.59 -3.58
C THR A 113 12.31 -17.36 -4.46
N SER A 114 11.58 -16.35 -3.99
CA SER A 114 11.41 -15.08 -4.68
C SER A 114 10.98 -14.00 -3.68
N PHE A 115 11.26 -12.76 -4.00
CA PHE A 115 10.76 -11.61 -3.26
C PHE A 115 10.49 -10.45 -4.22
N SER A 116 9.68 -9.51 -3.77
CA SER A 116 9.36 -8.30 -4.53
C SER A 116 9.82 -7.08 -3.74
N VAL A 117 10.48 -6.17 -4.43
CA VAL A 117 10.84 -4.86 -3.89
C VAL A 117 10.12 -3.80 -4.71
N GLN A 118 9.44 -2.89 -4.02
CA GLN A 118 8.84 -1.72 -4.64
C GLN A 118 9.67 -0.48 -4.28
N ILE A 119 10.05 0.26 -5.28
CA ILE A 119 10.82 1.49 -5.13
C ILE A 119 9.99 2.63 -5.70
N TRP A 120 9.66 3.57 -4.84
CA TRP A 120 8.90 4.76 -5.20
C TRP A 120 9.82 5.97 -5.20
N LYS A 121 9.67 6.84 -6.17
CA LYS A 121 10.43 8.07 -6.34
C LYS A 121 9.54 9.18 -6.87
N SER A 122 9.98 10.43 -6.76
CA SER A 122 9.34 11.52 -7.48
C SER A 122 9.45 11.33 -8.99
N TYR A 123 8.45 11.77 -9.73
CA TYR A 123 8.39 11.54 -11.18
C TYR A 123 9.59 12.11 -11.94
N ALA A 124 10.10 13.25 -11.47
CA ALA A 124 11.24 13.95 -12.11
C ALA A 124 12.60 13.34 -11.77
N ASP A 125 12.69 12.50 -10.73
CA ASP A 125 13.97 11.94 -10.29
C ASP A 125 14.39 10.79 -11.21
N GLN A 126 15.68 10.67 -11.43
CA GLN A 126 16.28 9.59 -12.22
C GLN A 126 17.41 8.95 -11.43
N PHE A 127 17.40 7.63 -11.31
CA PHE A 127 18.48 6.86 -10.72
C PHE A 127 18.55 5.45 -11.32
N SER A 128 19.67 4.79 -11.14
CA SER A 128 19.84 3.38 -11.46
C SER A 128 19.95 2.54 -10.19
N ILE A 129 19.64 1.26 -10.28
CA ILE A 129 19.67 0.33 -9.16
C ILE A 129 20.76 -0.70 -9.42
N LEU A 130 21.59 -0.94 -8.41
CA LEU A 130 22.57 -2.03 -8.41
C LEU A 130 22.21 -2.99 -7.26
N LEU A 131 21.98 -4.24 -7.59
CA LEU A 131 21.78 -5.30 -6.60
C LEU A 131 23.11 -5.99 -6.34
N THR A 132 23.46 -6.14 -5.07
CA THR A 132 24.68 -6.85 -4.68
C THR A 132 24.32 -8.00 -3.76
N ALA A 133 24.68 -9.21 -4.15
CA ALA A 133 24.49 -10.41 -3.36
C ALA A 133 25.50 -10.48 -2.20
N PRO A 134 25.25 -11.29 -1.14
CA PRO A 134 26.17 -11.44 -0.02
C PRO A 134 27.56 -11.97 -0.41
N ASP A 135 27.66 -12.68 -1.51
CA ASP A 135 28.92 -13.20 -2.05
C ASP A 135 29.70 -12.16 -2.88
N GLY A 136 29.20 -10.94 -2.98
CA GLY A 136 29.84 -9.85 -3.70
C GLY A 136 29.49 -9.74 -5.19
N ARG A 137 28.74 -10.70 -5.73
CA ARG A 137 28.24 -10.57 -7.10
C ARG A 137 27.24 -9.46 -7.21
N SER A 138 27.32 -8.70 -8.30
CA SER A 138 26.42 -7.56 -8.53
C SER A 138 25.66 -7.77 -9.83
N LEU A 139 24.41 -7.37 -9.81
CA LEU A 139 23.48 -7.37 -10.94
C LEU A 139 23.01 -5.95 -11.21
N GLY A 140 23.21 -5.49 -12.44
CA GLY A 140 22.88 -4.14 -12.88
C GLY A 140 24.08 -3.40 -13.44
N PRO A 141 24.02 -2.06 -13.61
CA PRO A 141 22.91 -1.20 -13.16
C PRO A 141 21.59 -1.44 -13.92
N ILE A 142 20.51 -1.41 -13.18
CA ILE A 142 19.16 -1.41 -13.74
C ILE A 142 18.82 0.04 -14.03
N GLU A 143 18.77 0.38 -15.29
CA GLU A 143 18.49 1.74 -15.75
C GLU A 143 16.99 2.03 -15.73
N GLU A 144 16.63 3.28 -15.53
CA GLU A 144 15.24 3.70 -15.61
C GLU A 144 14.76 3.67 -17.07
N ARG A 145 13.91 2.72 -17.38
CA ARG A 145 13.19 2.65 -18.65
C ARG A 145 11.87 1.91 -18.48
N LEU A 146 10.90 2.30 -19.29
CA LEU A 146 9.59 1.65 -19.29
C LEU A 146 9.66 0.19 -19.75
N GLY A 147 8.84 -0.63 -19.13
CA GLY A 147 8.69 -2.04 -19.46
C GLY A 147 9.59 -2.97 -18.63
N PRO A 148 9.36 -4.27 -18.73
CA PRO A 148 10.12 -5.27 -17.97
C PRO A 148 11.56 -5.35 -18.47
N GLN A 149 12.47 -5.47 -17.53
CA GLN A 149 13.89 -5.73 -17.78
C GLN A 149 14.24 -7.08 -17.14
N ARG A 150 14.97 -7.91 -17.87
CA ARG A 150 15.51 -9.16 -17.34
C ARG A 150 17.03 -9.05 -17.35
N LEU A 151 17.63 -9.35 -16.24
CA LEU A 151 19.07 -9.41 -16.04
C LEU A 151 19.42 -10.83 -15.57
N GLU A 152 20.53 -11.38 -16.04
CA GLU A 152 21.01 -12.73 -15.73
C GLU A 152 22.42 -12.68 -15.14
#